data_ee38bed5eb35793cc4528ccf0b163376
#
_entry.id   ee38bed5eb35793cc4528ccf0b163376
#
_cell.length_a   1.000
_cell.length_b   1.000
_cell.length_c   1.000
_cell.angle_alpha   90.00
_cell.angle_beta   90.00
_cell.angle_gamma   90.00
#
_symmetry.space_group_name_H-M   'P 1'
#
loop_
_entity.id
_entity.type
_entity.pdbx_description
1 polymer ?
#
loop_
_entity_poly.entity_id
_entity_poly.type
_entity_poly.pdbx_seq_one_letter_code
_entity_poly.pdbx_strand_id
1 'polypeptide(L)'
;DRDFWGKDKDGNPVLVTAKGQLLCSDTIRRWYDVPHYIFCLDDVVNQALIKNNGLEGATEGSVADWYLYRLAEAYLLRAEAKFYINPSDPTIKDDLNIIRKRAQCSELYTGNVTIGDIMDERARELFYEEWRNVELTRVSLCLARSGRPDEWGNTYNVETFDKQTGTDLEGGSYWYQRCVRKGMYNKGVTIRVDATKTDINFIMGKHNIYWPIPYNAIEANKNAKLWQNVGYTEYDPATPIWNTWEEAVADEDKI
;
A
#
# COMPACT_ATOMS: atom_id res chain seq x y z
N ASP A 1 -24.71 -9.97 -2.84
CA ASP A 1 -24.43 -9.92 -4.29
C ASP A 1 -25.33 -8.87 -4.91
N ARG A 2 -24.72 -7.79 -5.40
CA ARG A 2 -25.43 -6.76 -6.15
C ARG A 2 -25.07 -6.91 -7.62
N ASP A 3 -26.07 -6.81 -8.48
CA ASP A 3 -25.86 -6.73 -9.91
C ASP A 3 -25.21 -5.39 -10.26
N PHE A 4 -24.11 -5.43 -10.97
CA PHE A 4 -23.45 -4.22 -11.47
C PHE A 4 -23.84 -4.00 -12.92
N TRP A 5 -24.30 -2.80 -13.22
CA TRP A 5 -24.69 -2.38 -14.55
C TRP A 5 -23.64 -1.41 -15.11
N GLY A 6 -23.05 -1.76 -16.23
CA GLY A 6 -22.20 -0.90 -17.03
C GLY A 6 -22.91 -0.37 -18.27
N LYS A 7 -22.20 0.32 -19.15
CA LYS A 7 -22.69 0.69 -20.48
C LYS A 7 -21.78 0.10 -21.54
N ASP A 8 -22.37 -0.40 -22.61
CA ASP A 8 -21.64 -0.79 -23.81
C ASP A 8 -21.12 0.42 -24.60
N LYS A 9 -20.40 0.14 -25.71
CA LYS A 9 -19.89 1.18 -26.61
C LYS A 9 -20.99 2.08 -27.23
N ASP A 10 -22.20 1.62 -27.27
CA ASP A 10 -23.35 2.32 -27.84
C ASP A 10 -24.19 3.02 -26.76
N GLY A 11 -23.75 2.92 -25.47
CA GLY A 11 -24.38 3.58 -24.32
C GLY A 11 -25.51 2.79 -23.69
N ASN A 12 -25.79 1.56 -24.13
CA ASN A 12 -26.84 0.72 -23.55
C ASN A 12 -26.40 0.08 -22.23
N PRO A 13 -27.31 -0.09 -21.26
CA PRO A 13 -26.98 -0.76 -20.01
C PRO A 13 -26.63 -2.24 -20.25
N VAL A 14 -25.49 -2.66 -19.72
CA VAL A 14 -25.02 -4.06 -19.76
C VAL A 14 -24.79 -4.55 -18.34
N LEU A 15 -25.37 -5.70 -18.03
CA LEU A 15 -25.18 -6.37 -16.75
C LEU A 15 -23.78 -7.03 -16.72
N VAL A 16 -22.93 -6.58 -15.79
CA VAL A 16 -21.64 -7.19 -15.54
C VAL A 16 -21.79 -8.27 -14.48
N THR A 17 -21.91 -9.52 -14.91
CA THR A 17 -22.24 -10.66 -14.03
C THR A 17 -21.04 -11.46 -13.54
N ALA A 18 -19.87 -11.29 -14.10
CA ALA A 18 -18.72 -12.11 -13.75
C ALA A 18 -18.03 -11.58 -12.47
N LYS A 19 -18.09 -12.37 -11.40
CA LYS A 19 -17.36 -12.12 -10.15
C LYS A 19 -15.87 -11.93 -10.45
N GLY A 20 -15.31 -10.77 -10.06
CA GLY A 20 -13.91 -10.44 -10.31
C GLY A 20 -13.59 -9.86 -11.69
N GLN A 21 -14.59 -9.63 -12.52
CA GLN A 21 -14.39 -8.87 -13.75
C GLN A 21 -14.20 -7.38 -13.43
N LEU A 22 -13.18 -6.77 -14.01
CA LEU A 22 -13.03 -5.33 -13.93
C LEU A 22 -14.19 -4.66 -14.68
N LEU A 23 -14.85 -3.73 -14.02
CA LEU A 23 -15.96 -2.94 -14.60
C LEU A 23 -15.48 -1.96 -15.69
N CYS A 24 -14.21 -2.00 -16.06
CA CYS A 24 -13.63 -1.15 -17.07
C CYS A 24 -12.77 -1.97 -18.04
N SER A 25 -12.72 -1.54 -19.29
CA SER A 25 -11.91 -2.15 -20.34
C SER A 25 -10.41 -1.96 -20.18
N ASP A 26 -9.99 -1.01 -19.33
CA ASP A 26 -8.61 -0.74 -18.98
C ASP A 26 -8.25 -1.37 -17.65
N THR A 27 -7.05 -1.95 -17.56
CA THR A 27 -6.50 -2.47 -16.31
C THR A 27 -6.11 -1.38 -15.32
N ILE A 28 -6.04 -0.12 -15.78
CA ILE A 28 -5.73 1.06 -14.97
C ILE A 28 -6.72 2.16 -15.27
N ARG A 29 -7.73 2.29 -14.42
CA ARG A 29 -8.63 3.44 -14.46
C ARG A 29 -8.58 4.22 -13.16
N ARG A 30 -8.63 5.54 -13.26
CA ARG A 30 -8.81 6.45 -12.14
C ARG A 30 -10.23 6.41 -11.58
N TRP A 31 -11.17 5.90 -12.37
CA TRP A 31 -12.59 5.94 -12.10
C TRP A 31 -13.09 4.54 -11.81
N TYR A 32 -13.78 4.40 -10.70
CA TYR A 32 -14.47 3.17 -10.33
C TYR A 32 -15.95 3.37 -10.58
N ASP A 33 -16.61 2.36 -11.11
CA ASP A 33 -18.05 2.38 -11.29
C ASP A 33 -18.81 2.15 -9.95
N VAL A 34 -18.07 1.91 -8.87
CA VAL A 34 -18.60 1.74 -7.52
C VAL A 34 -18.30 2.99 -6.71
N PRO A 35 -19.31 3.68 -6.17
CA PRO A 35 -19.08 4.86 -5.35
C PRO A 35 -18.39 4.51 -4.03
N HIS A 36 -17.34 5.24 -3.70
CA HIS A 36 -16.64 5.14 -2.43
C HIS A 36 -17.21 6.18 -1.45
N TYR A 37 -18.26 5.81 -0.73
CA TYR A 37 -18.95 6.72 0.18
C TYR A 37 -18.09 7.26 1.32
N ILE A 38 -16.97 6.61 1.63
CA ILE A 38 -16.01 7.08 2.64
C ILE A 38 -15.44 8.48 2.34
N PHE A 39 -15.48 8.91 1.07
CA PHE A 39 -15.05 10.24 0.64
C PHE A 39 -16.21 11.19 0.35
N CYS A 40 -17.44 10.69 0.42
CA CYS A 40 -18.61 11.52 0.22
C CYS A 40 -18.91 12.25 1.51
N LEU A 41 -18.62 13.54 1.51
CA LEU A 41 -19.00 14.43 2.59
C LEU A 41 -20.43 14.88 2.34
N ASP A 42 -21.36 14.23 3.00
CA ASP A 42 -22.78 14.61 2.98
C ASP A 42 -23.08 15.59 4.13
N ASP A 43 -22.25 16.60 4.25
CA ASP A 43 -22.35 17.64 5.26
C ASP A 43 -22.91 18.91 4.60
N VAL A 44 -24.05 19.37 5.11
CA VAL A 44 -24.77 20.54 4.61
C VAL A 44 -23.89 21.80 4.64
N VAL A 45 -23.03 21.95 5.63
CA VAL A 45 -22.11 23.09 5.75
C VAL A 45 -21.06 23.05 4.63
N ASN A 46 -20.52 21.88 4.35
CA ASN A 46 -19.56 21.70 3.27
C ASN A 46 -20.18 21.85 1.90
N GLN A 47 -21.37 21.34 1.69
CA GLN A 47 -22.10 21.54 0.43
C GLN A 47 -22.32 23.03 0.14
N ALA A 48 -22.66 23.83 1.15
CA ALA A 48 -22.82 25.27 1.01
C ALA A 48 -21.48 25.96 0.68
N LEU A 49 -20.38 25.57 1.31
CA LEU A 49 -19.05 26.11 1.03
C LEU A 49 -18.57 25.73 -0.37
N ILE A 50 -18.75 24.49 -0.78
CA ILE A 50 -18.40 23.98 -2.11
C ILE A 50 -19.20 24.70 -3.19
N LYS A 51 -20.50 24.85 -3.00
CA LYS A 51 -21.41 25.55 -3.94
C LYS A 51 -21.06 27.02 -4.07
N ASN A 52 -20.75 27.70 -2.98
CA ASN A 52 -20.39 29.11 -2.97
C ASN A 52 -19.04 29.40 -3.67
N ASN A 53 -18.15 28.42 -3.71
CA ASN A 53 -16.85 28.52 -4.37
C ASN A 53 -16.83 27.94 -5.80
N GLY A 54 -17.98 27.53 -6.33
CA GLY A 54 -18.05 26.93 -7.67
C GLY A 54 -17.39 25.56 -7.82
N LEU A 55 -17.11 24.90 -6.71
CA LEU A 55 -16.44 23.58 -6.64
C LEU A 55 -17.46 22.46 -6.44
N GLU A 56 -18.56 22.47 -7.18
CA GLU A 56 -19.58 21.42 -7.10
C GLU A 56 -18.95 20.03 -7.30
N GLY A 57 -19.13 19.17 -6.31
CA GLY A 57 -18.57 17.81 -6.30
C GLY A 57 -17.11 17.69 -5.82
N ALA A 58 -16.46 18.80 -5.44
CA ALA A 58 -15.14 18.75 -4.83
C ALA A 58 -15.24 18.48 -3.32
N THR A 59 -14.25 17.77 -2.80
CA THR A 59 -14.15 17.46 -1.35
C THR A 59 -13.13 18.35 -0.64
N GLU A 60 -12.53 19.30 -1.34
CA GLU A 60 -11.57 20.24 -0.78
C GLU A 60 -12.23 21.23 0.18
N GLY A 61 -11.56 21.49 1.31
CA GLY A 61 -12.07 22.42 2.32
C GLY A 61 -13.13 21.85 3.23
N SER A 62 -13.30 20.55 3.27
CA SER A 62 -14.17 19.89 4.25
C SER A 62 -13.72 20.17 5.67
N VAL A 63 -14.71 20.39 6.56
CA VAL A 63 -14.52 20.46 8.02
C VAL A 63 -14.83 19.14 8.70
N ALA A 64 -15.10 18.07 7.92
CA ALA A 64 -15.34 16.75 8.47
C ALA A 64 -14.05 16.18 9.09
N ASP A 65 -14.22 15.56 10.25
CA ASP A 65 -13.11 14.91 10.93
C ASP A 65 -12.62 13.70 10.12
N TRP A 66 -11.30 13.54 10.10
CA TRP A 66 -10.66 12.37 9.53
C TRP A 66 -10.22 11.43 10.64
N TYR A 67 -10.47 10.15 10.49
CA TYR A 67 -10.03 9.14 11.44
C TYR A 67 -8.50 9.03 11.42
N LEU A 68 -7.85 9.29 12.55
CA LEU A 68 -6.44 8.98 12.76
C LEU A 68 -6.28 7.50 13.13
N TYR A 69 -7.13 7.03 14.06
CA TYR A 69 -7.20 5.64 14.48
C TYR A 69 -8.63 5.25 14.78
N ARG A 70 -8.96 3.97 14.55
CA ARG A 70 -10.23 3.42 14.95
C ARG A 70 -10.09 2.00 15.50
N LEU A 71 -11.08 1.52 16.21
CA LEU A 71 -11.05 0.25 16.93
C LEU A 71 -10.71 -0.95 16.03
N ALA A 72 -11.12 -0.95 14.77
CA ALA A 72 -10.77 -2.00 13.82
C ALA A 72 -9.24 -2.15 13.65
N GLU A 73 -8.53 -1.04 13.56
CA GLU A 73 -7.07 -1.06 13.47
C GLU A 73 -6.44 -1.65 14.74
N ALA A 74 -6.97 -1.34 15.92
CA ALA A 74 -6.50 -1.93 17.18
C ALA A 74 -6.64 -3.46 17.22
N TYR A 75 -7.75 -4.01 16.68
CA TYR A 75 -7.89 -5.45 16.53
C TYR A 75 -6.87 -6.04 15.57
N LEU A 76 -6.62 -5.39 14.43
CA LEU A 76 -5.65 -5.84 13.43
C LEU A 76 -4.22 -5.79 13.95
N LEU A 77 -3.85 -4.74 14.69
CA LEU A 77 -2.55 -4.65 15.37
C LEU A 77 -2.39 -5.72 16.46
N ARG A 78 -3.47 -6.03 17.19
CA ARG A 78 -3.43 -7.11 18.19
C ARG A 78 -3.26 -8.48 17.54
N ALA A 79 -3.95 -8.74 16.43
CA ALA A 79 -3.77 -9.95 15.64
C ALA A 79 -2.33 -10.09 15.16
N GLU A 80 -1.75 -9.03 14.66
CA GLU A 80 -0.35 -8.97 14.22
C GLU A 80 0.63 -9.21 15.36
N ALA A 81 0.43 -8.58 16.51
CA ALA A 81 1.26 -8.79 17.70
C ALA A 81 1.22 -10.25 18.18
N LYS A 82 0.04 -10.87 18.20
CA LYS A 82 -0.11 -12.30 18.51
C LYS A 82 0.67 -13.16 17.51
N PHE A 83 0.61 -12.83 16.21
CA PHE A 83 1.35 -13.56 15.18
C PHE A 83 2.86 -13.51 15.43
N TYR A 84 3.44 -12.38 15.79
CA TYR A 84 4.88 -12.31 16.09
C TYR A 84 5.24 -13.08 17.36
N ILE A 85 4.38 -13.12 18.35
CA ILE A 85 4.59 -13.91 19.59
C ILE A 85 4.50 -15.40 19.26
N ASN A 86 3.40 -15.83 18.67
CA ASN A 86 3.13 -17.22 18.31
C ASN A 86 2.28 -17.29 17.02
N PRO A 87 2.88 -17.58 15.84
CA PRO A 87 2.14 -17.69 14.57
C PRO A 87 1.02 -18.74 14.55
N SER A 88 1.07 -19.69 15.49
CA SER A 88 0.05 -20.74 15.63
C SER A 88 -1.00 -20.43 16.68
N ASP A 89 -1.05 -19.22 17.22
CA ASP A 89 -2.07 -18.82 18.18
C ASP A 89 -3.47 -18.85 17.54
N PRO A 90 -4.37 -19.73 17.97
CA PRO A 90 -5.69 -19.88 17.37
C PRO A 90 -6.59 -18.66 17.60
N THR A 91 -6.22 -17.75 18.51
CA THR A 91 -7.01 -16.53 18.81
C THR A 91 -6.72 -15.39 17.86
N ILE A 92 -5.75 -15.50 16.96
CA ILE A 92 -5.48 -14.48 15.94
C ILE A 92 -6.70 -14.27 15.06
N LYS A 93 -7.33 -15.37 14.61
CA LYS A 93 -8.53 -15.33 13.77
C LYS A 93 -9.72 -14.64 14.44
N ASP A 94 -9.79 -14.67 15.77
CA ASP A 94 -10.93 -14.08 16.49
C ASP A 94 -10.93 -12.55 16.32
N ASP A 95 -9.75 -11.94 16.32
CA ASP A 95 -9.61 -10.51 16.11
C ASP A 95 -10.03 -10.09 14.68
N LEU A 96 -9.64 -10.87 13.66
CA LEU A 96 -10.08 -10.63 12.28
C LEU A 96 -11.59 -10.87 12.14
N ASN A 97 -12.10 -11.91 12.78
CA ASN A 97 -13.52 -12.27 12.70
C ASN A 97 -14.44 -11.26 13.39
N ILE A 98 -13.97 -10.52 14.38
CA ILE A 98 -14.73 -9.40 14.96
C ILE A 98 -15.03 -8.37 13.87
N ILE A 99 -14.04 -8.02 13.06
CA ILE A 99 -14.18 -7.06 11.96
C ILE A 99 -15.12 -7.60 10.90
N ARG A 100 -14.91 -8.83 10.47
CA ARG A 100 -15.72 -9.48 9.43
C ARG A 100 -17.17 -9.64 9.84
N LYS A 101 -17.44 -9.99 11.11
CA LYS A 101 -18.82 -10.06 11.65
C LYS A 101 -19.49 -8.70 11.67
N ARG A 102 -18.78 -7.65 12.08
CA ARG A 102 -19.29 -6.27 12.01
C ARG A 102 -19.69 -5.89 10.58
N ALA A 103 -18.85 -6.26 9.60
CA ALA A 103 -19.10 -6.04 8.19
C ALA A 103 -20.11 -7.02 7.56
N GLN A 104 -20.72 -7.93 8.35
CA GLN A 104 -21.66 -8.96 7.91
C GLN A 104 -21.09 -9.87 6.80
N CYS A 105 -19.78 -10.14 6.83
CA CYS A 105 -19.16 -11.06 5.90
C CYS A 105 -19.65 -12.50 6.16
N SER A 106 -20.02 -13.20 5.10
CA SER A 106 -20.46 -14.60 5.17
C SER A 106 -19.30 -15.57 5.46
N GLU A 107 -18.10 -15.21 5.05
CA GLU A 107 -16.90 -16.04 5.21
C GLU A 107 -16.07 -15.55 6.38
N LEU A 108 -15.83 -16.41 7.35
CA LEU A 108 -15.00 -16.15 8.51
C LEU A 108 -13.72 -17.00 8.45
N TYR A 109 -12.66 -16.53 9.08
CA TYR A 109 -11.44 -17.31 9.24
C TYR A 109 -11.70 -18.47 10.19
N THR A 110 -11.39 -19.70 9.76
CA THR A 110 -11.60 -20.93 10.55
C THR A 110 -10.30 -21.65 10.90
N GLY A 111 -9.26 -21.48 10.06
CA GLY A 111 -7.94 -22.08 10.22
C GLY A 111 -6.92 -21.18 10.90
N ASN A 112 -5.65 -21.55 10.77
CA ASN A 112 -4.53 -20.70 11.16
C ASN A 112 -4.45 -19.48 10.25
N VAL A 113 -4.12 -18.36 10.85
CA VAL A 113 -4.01 -17.06 10.16
C VAL A 113 -2.54 -16.76 9.93
N THR A 114 -2.21 -16.42 8.69
CA THR A 114 -0.87 -15.97 8.29
C THR A 114 -0.74 -14.46 8.41
N ILE A 115 0.49 -13.94 8.32
CA ILE A 115 0.69 -12.48 8.21
C ILE A 115 0.02 -11.93 6.94
N GLY A 116 -0.03 -12.72 5.86
CA GLY A 116 -0.71 -12.36 4.64
C GLY A 116 -2.21 -12.14 4.81
N ASP A 117 -2.88 -13.00 5.59
CA ASP A 117 -4.30 -12.86 5.91
C ASP A 117 -4.58 -11.59 6.70
N ILE A 118 -3.72 -11.28 7.68
CA ILE A 118 -3.81 -10.05 8.48
C ILE A 118 -3.67 -8.83 7.57
N MET A 119 -2.67 -8.84 6.69
CA MET A 119 -2.42 -7.74 5.77
C MET A 119 -3.51 -7.60 4.69
N ASP A 120 -4.14 -8.69 4.28
CA ASP A 120 -5.27 -8.67 3.37
C ASP A 120 -6.54 -8.12 4.06
N GLU A 121 -6.76 -8.45 5.34
CA GLU A 121 -7.87 -7.88 6.12
C GLU A 121 -7.65 -6.39 6.38
N ARG A 122 -6.41 -5.95 6.71
CA ARG A 122 -6.06 -4.53 6.82
C ARG A 122 -6.36 -3.78 5.52
N ALA A 123 -6.01 -4.36 4.37
CA ALA A 123 -6.26 -3.74 3.08
C ALA A 123 -7.76 -3.57 2.76
N ARG A 124 -8.60 -4.50 3.21
CA ARG A 124 -10.05 -4.41 3.03
C ARG A 124 -10.70 -3.42 4.00
N GLU A 125 -10.33 -3.52 5.27
CA GLU A 125 -10.97 -2.77 6.35
C GLU A 125 -10.51 -1.32 6.40
N LEU A 126 -9.22 -1.05 6.14
CA LEU A 126 -8.60 0.26 6.25
C LEU A 126 -8.31 0.88 4.88
N PHE A 127 -9.08 0.49 3.87
CA PHE A 127 -8.95 1.03 2.51
C PHE A 127 -9.10 2.55 2.52
N TYR A 128 -8.11 3.26 1.98
CA TYR A 128 -7.95 4.71 2.02
C TYR A 128 -7.76 5.36 3.40
N GLU A 129 -7.77 4.59 4.48
CA GLU A 129 -7.47 5.10 5.82
C GLU A 129 -6.01 4.81 6.19
N GLU A 130 -5.51 3.65 5.79
CA GLU A 130 -4.15 3.20 6.08
C GLU A 130 -3.16 3.67 5.00
N TRP A 131 -2.00 4.13 5.44
CA TRP A 131 -0.84 4.35 4.56
C TRP A 131 -0.21 3.00 4.20
N ARG A 132 -0.85 2.29 3.30
CA ARG A 132 -0.53 0.90 2.95
C ARG A 132 0.94 0.65 2.69
N ASN A 133 1.62 1.57 2.04
CA ASN A 133 3.02 1.43 1.72
C ASN A 133 3.92 1.49 2.97
N VAL A 134 3.60 2.40 3.90
CA VAL A 134 4.29 2.50 5.18
C VAL A 134 4.09 1.24 6.02
N GLU A 135 2.86 0.71 6.07
CA GLU A 135 2.56 -0.51 6.79
C GLU A 135 3.28 -1.73 6.24
N LEU A 136 3.33 -1.89 4.93
CA LEU A 136 4.09 -2.99 4.32
C LEU A 136 5.59 -2.88 4.61
N THR A 137 6.14 -1.66 4.64
CA THR A 137 7.55 -1.42 5.02
C THR A 137 7.77 -1.76 6.50
N ARG A 138 6.87 -1.33 7.39
CA ARG A 138 6.93 -1.65 8.82
C ARG A 138 6.88 -3.18 9.05
N VAL A 139 5.95 -3.86 8.41
CA VAL A 139 5.82 -5.34 8.52
C VAL A 139 7.06 -6.04 7.95
N SER A 140 7.67 -5.52 6.88
CA SER A 140 8.93 -6.05 6.36
C SER A 140 10.04 -6.03 7.42
N LEU A 141 10.17 -4.91 8.14
CA LEU A 141 11.14 -4.77 9.24
C LEU A 141 10.80 -5.69 10.41
N CYS A 142 9.53 -5.83 10.78
CA CYS A 142 9.10 -6.71 11.87
C CYS A 142 9.36 -8.18 11.55
N LEU A 143 9.08 -8.64 10.32
CA LEU A 143 9.38 -10.01 9.88
C LEU A 143 10.89 -10.26 9.88
N ALA A 144 11.69 -9.34 9.35
CA ALA A 144 13.14 -9.49 9.36
C ALA A 144 13.73 -9.57 10.77
N ARG A 145 13.24 -8.74 11.70
CA ARG A 145 13.71 -8.74 13.10
C ARG A 145 13.24 -9.92 13.91
N SER A 146 12.02 -10.40 13.67
CA SER A 146 11.45 -11.54 14.38
C SER A 146 11.89 -12.89 13.84
N GLY A 147 12.43 -12.94 12.62
CA GLY A 147 12.75 -14.16 11.90
C GLY A 147 11.52 -15.00 11.55
N ARG A 148 10.31 -14.44 11.66
CA ARG A 148 9.07 -15.13 11.32
C ARG A 148 8.91 -15.22 9.80
N PRO A 149 8.46 -16.37 9.27
CA PRO A 149 8.19 -16.50 7.85
C PRO A 149 6.91 -15.74 7.47
N ASP A 150 6.87 -15.31 6.21
CA ASP A 150 5.66 -14.81 5.59
C ASP A 150 4.70 -15.95 5.20
N GLU A 151 3.60 -15.61 4.51
CA GLU A 151 2.59 -16.56 4.01
C GLU A 151 3.11 -17.52 2.92
N TRP A 152 4.27 -17.24 2.35
CA TRP A 152 4.93 -18.10 1.35
C TRP A 152 6.13 -18.86 1.91
N GLY A 153 6.42 -18.69 3.22
CA GLY A 153 7.54 -19.34 3.90
C GLY A 153 8.88 -18.60 3.79
N ASN A 154 8.91 -17.38 3.24
CA ASN A 154 10.14 -16.61 3.15
C ASN A 154 10.49 -15.97 4.49
N THR A 155 11.79 -15.93 4.79
CA THR A 155 12.38 -15.12 5.86
C THR A 155 13.20 -13.98 5.27
N TYR A 156 13.36 -12.91 6.02
CA TYR A 156 13.93 -11.66 5.53
C TYR A 156 15.12 -11.20 6.35
N ASN A 157 16.04 -10.48 5.67
CA ASN A 157 17.15 -9.78 6.30
C ASN A 157 17.16 -8.33 5.78
N VAL A 158 17.17 -7.37 6.69
CA VAL A 158 17.15 -5.92 6.36
C VAL A 158 18.28 -5.54 5.42
N GLU A 159 19.48 -6.13 5.60
CA GLU A 159 20.66 -5.84 4.77
C GLU A 159 20.53 -6.26 3.30
N THR A 160 19.50 -7.07 3.00
CA THR A 160 19.28 -7.59 1.65
C THR A 160 17.99 -7.09 1.00
N PHE A 161 17.27 -6.15 1.63
CA PHE A 161 15.99 -5.66 1.11
C PHE A 161 16.09 -5.07 -0.29
N ASP A 162 17.16 -4.39 -0.60
CA ASP A 162 17.44 -3.71 -1.87
C ASP A 162 18.22 -4.56 -2.88
N LYS A 163 18.70 -5.72 -2.48
CA LYS A 163 19.57 -6.54 -3.34
C LYS A 163 18.79 -7.16 -4.48
N GLN A 164 19.20 -6.89 -5.71
CA GLN A 164 18.59 -7.41 -6.94
C GLN A 164 19.07 -8.84 -7.30
N THR A 165 19.41 -9.63 -6.29
CA THR A 165 19.86 -11.02 -6.48
C THR A 165 18.68 -11.98 -6.50
N GLY A 166 18.83 -13.08 -7.24
CA GLY A 166 17.79 -14.07 -7.42
C GLY A 166 16.74 -13.67 -8.47
N THR A 167 15.69 -14.44 -8.57
CA THR A 167 14.54 -14.16 -9.45
C THR A 167 13.64 -13.07 -8.84
N ASP A 168 12.63 -12.61 -9.58
CA ASP A 168 11.63 -11.66 -9.08
C ASP A 168 10.85 -12.20 -7.87
N LEU A 169 10.74 -13.52 -7.77
CA LEU A 169 10.05 -14.18 -6.66
C LEU A 169 10.98 -14.60 -5.51
N GLU A 170 12.25 -14.18 -5.55
CA GLU A 170 13.26 -14.51 -4.53
C GLU A 170 13.89 -13.23 -3.97
N GLY A 171 14.14 -13.22 -2.66
CA GLY A 171 14.82 -12.12 -1.98
C GLY A 171 14.00 -10.82 -1.89
N GLY A 172 14.70 -9.73 -1.64
CA GLY A 172 14.08 -8.44 -1.36
C GLY A 172 13.43 -8.40 0.02
N SER A 173 12.41 -7.60 0.16
CA SER A 173 11.61 -7.41 1.38
C SER A 173 10.22 -8.02 1.26
N TYR A 174 9.52 -8.15 2.38
CA TYR A 174 8.10 -8.53 2.35
C TYR A 174 7.25 -7.53 1.55
N TRP A 175 7.55 -6.23 1.66
CA TRP A 175 6.94 -5.19 0.82
C TRP A 175 7.05 -5.54 -0.67
N TYR A 176 8.28 -5.87 -1.12
CA TYR A 176 8.54 -6.25 -2.50
C TYR A 176 7.77 -7.50 -2.91
N GLN A 177 7.85 -8.57 -2.10
CA GLN A 177 7.16 -9.82 -2.39
C GLN A 177 5.64 -9.64 -2.51
N ARG A 178 5.06 -8.82 -1.65
CA ARG A 178 3.62 -8.49 -1.73
C ARG A 178 3.28 -7.72 -3.01
N CYS A 179 4.09 -6.73 -3.36
CA CYS A 179 3.90 -5.96 -4.58
C CYS A 179 3.99 -6.84 -5.83
N VAL A 180 5.01 -7.70 -5.92
CA VAL A 180 5.22 -8.56 -7.10
C VAL A 180 4.16 -9.65 -7.21
N ARG A 181 3.78 -10.27 -6.11
CA ARG A 181 2.84 -11.41 -6.11
C ARG A 181 1.38 -11.00 -6.15
N LYS A 182 1.03 -9.88 -5.54
CA LYS A 182 -0.36 -9.39 -5.40
C LYS A 182 -0.67 -8.20 -6.31
N GLY A 183 0.36 -7.43 -6.71
CA GLY A 183 0.18 -6.29 -7.61
C GLY A 183 -0.09 -6.72 -9.04
N MET A 184 -1.09 -6.12 -9.66
CA MET A 184 -1.39 -6.41 -11.06
C MET A 184 -0.40 -5.77 -12.04
N TYR A 185 0.23 -4.68 -11.66
CA TYR A 185 1.12 -3.89 -12.52
C TYR A 185 2.50 -4.53 -12.71
N ASN A 186 2.95 -5.34 -11.79
CA ASN A 186 4.28 -5.93 -11.83
C ASN A 186 4.39 -7.18 -12.70
N LYS A 187 3.33 -7.54 -13.40
CA LYS A 187 3.29 -8.72 -14.28
C LYS A 187 3.58 -8.37 -15.75
N GLY A 188 4.36 -7.33 -16.00
CA GLY A 188 4.66 -6.87 -17.36
C GLY A 188 3.46 -6.21 -18.05
N VAL A 189 2.58 -5.60 -17.26
CA VAL A 189 1.45 -4.85 -17.83
C VAL A 189 2.00 -3.61 -18.54
N THR A 190 1.85 -3.58 -19.84
CA THR A 190 2.12 -2.41 -20.66
C THR A 190 0.92 -1.49 -20.57
N ILE A 191 1.14 -0.28 -20.06
CA ILE A 191 0.11 0.75 -19.98
C ILE A 191 0.29 1.72 -21.12
N ARG A 192 -0.75 1.89 -21.91
CA ARG A 192 -0.83 2.97 -22.89
C ARG A 192 -1.21 4.25 -22.18
N VAL A 193 -0.27 5.20 -22.09
CA VAL A 193 -0.45 6.44 -21.31
C VAL A 193 -1.24 7.51 -22.09
N ASP A 194 -1.21 7.45 -23.41
CA ASP A 194 -1.92 8.42 -24.26
C ASP A 194 -2.29 7.85 -25.65
N ALA A 195 -2.94 8.69 -26.46
CA ALA A 195 -3.28 8.36 -27.84
C ALA A 195 -2.05 8.21 -28.77
N THR A 196 -0.87 8.61 -28.34
CA THR A 196 0.37 8.55 -29.12
C THR A 196 1.12 7.22 -28.99
N LYS A 197 0.58 6.29 -28.18
CA LYS A 197 1.05 4.90 -28.05
C LYS A 197 2.38 4.73 -27.31
N THR A 198 2.69 5.59 -26.39
CA THR A 198 3.82 5.36 -25.49
C THR A 198 3.44 4.31 -24.47
N ASP A 199 4.01 3.11 -24.61
CA ASP A 199 3.81 2.02 -23.69
C ASP A 199 4.78 2.20 -22.50
N ILE A 200 4.25 2.28 -21.29
CA ILE A 200 5.05 2.28 -20.06
C ILE A 200 4.99 0.90 -19.43
N ASN A 201 6.17 0.29 -19.30
CA ASN A 201 6.33 -0.92 -18.52
C ASN A 201 6.58 -0.55 -17.06
N PHE A 202 5.70 -0.99 -16.16
CA PHE A 202 5.94 -0.86 -14.73
C PHE A 202 6.79 -2.04 -14.27
N ILE A 203 8.05 -1.76 -13.93
CA ILE A 203 8.96 -2.73 -13.34
C ILE A 203 9.24 -2.27 -11.92
N MET A 204 8.83 -3.10 -10.94
CA MET A 204 9.13 -2.86 -9.55
C MET A 204 10.51 -3.43 -9.21
N GLY A 205 11.40 -2.59 -8.71
CA GLY A 205 12.70 -3.02 -8.19
C GLY A 205 12.64 -3.33 -6.70
N LYS A 206 13.53 -4.19 -6.21
CA LYS A 206 13.63 -4.52 -4.78
C LYS A 206 13.96 -3.29 -3.93
N HIS A 207 14.72 -2.34 -4.48
CA HIS A 207 15.08 -1.07 -3.85
C HIS A 207 13.88 -0.13 -3.64
N ASN A 208 12.73 -0.36 -4.31
CA ASN A 208 11.58 0.54 -4.20
C ASN A 208 10.88 0.51 -2.83
N ILE A 209 11.29 -0.39 -1.92
CA ILE A 209 10.94 -0.28 -0.49
C ILE A 209 11.46 1.04 0.10
N TYR A 210 12.58 1.53 -0.38
CA TYR A 210 13.12 2.86 -0.06
C TYR A 210 12.58 3.85 -1.09
N TRP A 211 11.81 4.81 -0.64
CA TRP A 211 11.28 5.83 -1.54
C TRP A 211 12.37 6.76 -2.04
N PRO A 212 12.22 7.31 -3.27
CA PRO A 212 13.14 8.34 -3.72
C PRO A 212 12.99 9.59 -2.85
N ILE A 213 14.12 10.22 -2.54
CA ILE A 213 14.10 11.54 -1.92
C ILE A 213 13.64 12.54 -2.99
N PRO A 214 12.62 13.37 -2.72
CA PRO A 214 12.14 14.35 -3.69
C PRO A 214 13.27 15.27 -4.15
N TYR A 215 13.39 15.46 -5.45
CA TYR A 215 14.44 16.30 -6.05
C TYR A 215 14.46 17.72 -5.45
N ASN A 216 13.30 18.31 -5.22
CA ASN A 216 13.19 19.62 -4.59
C ASN A 216 13.79 19.66 -3.16
N ALA A 217 13.75 18.56 -2.42
CA ALA A 217 14.35 18.47 -1.10
C ALA A 217 15.88 18.43 -1.20
N ILE A 218 16.41 17.73 -2.22
CA ILE A 218 17.85 17.68 -2.51
C ILE A 218 18.37 19.08 -2.92
N GLU A 219 17.69 19.74 -3.84
CA GLU A 219 18.07 21.08 -4.31
C GLU A 219 17.94 22.18 -3.24
N ALA A 220 16.92 22.08 -2.39
CA ALA A 220 16.71 23.08 -1.33
C ALA A 220 17.77 23.01 -0.23
N ASN A 221 18.43 21.86 -0.08
CA ASN A 221 19.45 21.65 0.94
C ASN A 221 20.83 22.12 0.46
N LYS A 222 21.05 23.43 0.58
CA LYS A 222 22.31 24.07 0.11
C LYS A 222 23.48 23.93 1.08
N ASN A 223 23.22 23.58 2.33
CA ASN A 223 24.22 23.58 3.40
C ASN A 223 24.77 22.18 3.70
N ALA A 224 24.12 21.15 3.22
CA ALA A 224 24.58 19.77 3.33
C ALA A 224 24.30 19.02 2.04
N LYS A 225 25.13 18.06 1.70
CA LYS A 225 24.91 17.25 0.51
C LYS A 225 23.92 16.13 0.84
N LEU A 226 22.75 16.15 0.20
CA LEU A 226 21.80 15.05 0.22
C LEU A 226 22.02 14.18 -1.02
N TRP A 227 22.02 12.87 -0.81
CA TRP A 227 22.10 11.88 -1.88
C TRP A 227 20.78 11.16 -2.05
N GLN A 228 20.58 10.61 -3.21
CA GLN A 228 19.42 9.78 -3.51
C GLN A 228 19.57 8.38 -2.86
N ASN A 229 18.46 7.74 -2.56
CA ASN A 229 18.44 6.37 -2.07
C ASN A 229 18.97 5.39 -3.13
N VAL A 230 19.48 4.26 -2.66
CA VAL A 230 20.00 3.17 -3.51
C VAL A 230 18.99 2.75 -4.58
N GLY A 231 19.48 2.53 -5.80
CA GLY A 231 18.69 2.07 -6.95
C GLY A 231 18.01 3.16 -7.75
N TYR A 232 18.02 4.41 -7.30
CA TYR A 232 17.49 5.55 -8.04
C TYR A 232 18.59 6.31 -8.78
N THR A 233 18.21 7.06 -9.82
CA THR A 233 19.09 7.99 -10.52
C THR A 233 19.69 8.98 -9.50
N GLU A 234 20.95 9.32 -9.66
CA GLU A 234 21.69 10.21 -8.75
C GLU A 234 22.08 9.58 -7.39
N TYR A 235 21.90 8.27 -7.22
CA TYR A 235 22.52 7.55 -6.12
C TYR A 235 24.04 7.56 -6.29
N ASP A 236 24.75 7.96 -5.24
CA ASP A 236 26.21 7.93 -5.20
C ASP A 236 26.65 6.77 -4.30
N PRO A 237 27.28 5.73 -4.85
CA PRO A 237 27.76 4.59 -4.07
C PRO A 237 28.91 4.96 -3.10
N ALA A 238 29.54 6.12 -3.27
CA ALA A 238 30.54 6.65 -2.34
C ALA A 238 29.91 7.36 -1.12
N THR A 239 28.57 7.45 -1.08
CA THR A 239 27.85 8.04 0.05
C THR A 239 28.17 7.28 1.33
N PRO A 240 28.56 7.96 2.42
CA PRO A 240 28.78 7.32 3.71
C PRO A 240 27.52 6.60 4.19
N ILE A 241 27.69 5.39 4.67
CA ILE A 241 26.61 4.62 5.31
C ILE A 241 26.95 4.55 6.80
N TRP A 242 26.05 5.06 7.63
CA TRP A 242 26.14 4.95 9.07
C TRP A 242 25.15 3.90 9.55
N ASN A 243 25.62 2.97 10.37
CA ASN A 243 24.78 1.92 10.95
C ASN A 243 24.12 2.37 12.25
N THR A 244 24.68 3.39 12.88
CA THR A 244 24.18 3.97 14.12
C THR A 244 24.17 5.50 14.03
N TRP A 245 23.36 6.14 14.89
CA TRP A 245 23.32 7.60 14.96
C TRP A 245 24.63 8.20 15.54
N GLU A 246 25.31 7.45 16.41
CA GLU A 246 26.60 7.83 16.95
C GLU A 246 27.68 7.93 15.86
N GLU A 247 27.66 7.01 14.91
CA GLU A 247 28.54 7.08 13.73
C GLU A 247 28.25 8.32 12.88
N ALA A 248 26.96 8.62 12.67
CA ALA A 248 26.54 9.80 11.92
C ALA A 248 26.98 11.10 12.61
N VAL A 249 26.77 11.22 13.94
CA VAL A 249 27.22 12.39 14.70
C VAL A 249 28.73 12.51 14.70
N ALA A 250 29.48 11.41 14.84
CA ALA A 250 30.95 11.44 14.81
C ALA A 250 31.51 11.86 13.44
N ASP A 251 30.70 11.74 12.39
CA ASP A 251 31.07 12.11 11.02
C ASP A 251 30.65 13.55 10.65
N GLU A 252 29.79 14.18 11.46
CA GLU A 252 29.31 15.55 11.25
C GLU A 252 30.47 16.56 11.17
N ASP A 253 31.51 16.36 11.97
CA ASP A 253 32.71 17.22 12.00
C ASP A 253 33.64 17.01 10.80
N LYS A 254 33.35 16.07 9.90
CA LYS A 254 34.17 15.76 8.72
C LYS A 254 33.60 16.31 7.42
N ILE A 255 32.41 16.90 7.46
CA ILE A 255 31.72 17.54 6.35
C ILE A 255 32.03 19.03 6.34
#